data_93c0aa6866c76742f6a085a55e33b4d4
#
_entry.id   93c0aa6866c76742f6a085a55e33b4d4
#
_cell.length_a   1.000
_cell.length_b   1.000
_cell.length_c   1.000
_cell.angle_alpha   90.00
_cell.angle_beta   90.00
_cell.angle_gamma   90.00
#
_symmetry.space_group_name_H-M   'P 1'
#
loop_
_entity.id
_entity.type
_entity.pdbx_description
1 polymer ?
#
loop_
_entity_poly.entity_id
_entity_poly.type
_entity_poly.pdbx_seq_one_letter_code
_entity_poly.pdbx_strand_id
1 'polypeptide(L)'
;MFLEIKGLSKKYDKKIAVNTVDISLKEGKILCVLGPSGCGKSTILKMVGGFVKPDSGSIILDGKDITRLEAQDRQMATVFQSYGLFPNMNVLENVSYGLKFRYKDKKKIREAALDMIERVGLKSYEKKPVTNLSGGEQQRVALARSLVIKPKLLLLDEPLSNLDAKLRVQMQEEIKSLQREFKITTIFVTHDQSEAFSLADEVVLMNKGEISQTGSPESLYNEPENEFALNFIGQANIIDKKYVRPEMICFSDKGKNALIKDIVFKGSFYELYLGTEDGLNLKMQVLNRKDEYKIGDTLRVEYKLEEIS
;
A
#
# COMPACT_ATOMS: atom_id res chain seq x y z
N MET A 1 -17.13 1.35 -14.26
CA MET A 1 -16.25 1.25 -13.10
C MET A 1 -17.04 0.85 -11.87
N PHE A 2 -16.45 0.19 -10.87
CA PHE A 2 -17.13 -0.22 -9.65
C PHE A 2 -17.10 0.90 -8.59
N LEU A 3 -15.94 1.55 -8.42
CA LEU A 3 -15.82 2.79 -7.65
C LEU A 3 -15.34 3.90 -8.58
N GLU A 4 -15.98 5.06 -8.47
CA GLU A 4 -15.58 6.28 -9.15
C GLU A 4 -15.58 7.44 -8.16
N ILE A 5 -14.45 8.11 -8.06
CA ILE A 5 -14.25 9.34 -7.29
C ILE A 5 -14.00 10.42 -8.32
N LYS A 6 -14.78 11.52 -8.28
CA LYS A 6 -14.71 12.61 -9.28
C LYS A 6 -14.60 13.95 -8.59
N GLY A 7 -13.51 14.66 -8.88
CA GLY A 7 -13.25 16.02 -8.41
C GLY A 7 -13.25 16.16 -6.89
N LEU A 8 -12.83 15.10 -6.16
CA LEU A 8 -12.95 15.06 -4.71
C LEU A 8 -11.98 16.03 -4.05
N SER A 9 -12.50 16.90 -3.20
CA SER A 9 -11.68 17.88 -2.48
C SER A 9 -12.03 17.95 -1.01
N LYS A 10 -11.01 18.26 -0.19
CA LYS A 10 -11.18 18.49 1.25
C LYS A 10 -10.17 19.50 1.77
N LYS A 11 -10.70 20.47 2.50
CA LYS A 11 -9.91 21.48 3.21
C LYS A 11 -10.20 21.41 4.70
N TYR A 12 -9.18 21.53 5.51
CA TYR A 12 -9.28 21.70 6.96
C TYR A 12 -8.71 23.07 7.31
N ASP A 13 -9.54 23.96 7.81
CA ASP A 13 -9.18 25.36 8.07
C ASP A 13 -8.51 26.02 6.85
N LYS A 14 -7.21 26.31 6.93
CA LYS A 14 -6.43 26.92 5.85
C LYS A 14 -5.66 25.90 4.99
N LYS A 15 -5.62 24.61 5.39
CA LYS A 15 -4.83 23.56 4.71
C LYS A 15 -5.72 22.75 3.78
N ILE A 16 -5.38 22.71 2.50
CA ILE A 16 -5.97 21.78 1.54
C ILE A 16 -5.34 20.40 1.81
N ALA A 17 -6.18 19.43 2.18
CA ALA A 17 -5.74 18.05 2.43
C ALA A 17 -5.87 17.20 1.18
N VAL A 18 -6.90 17.44 0.36
CA VAL A 18 -7.14 16.77 -0.93
C VAL A 18 -7.63 17.84 -1.90
N ASN A 19 -7.00 17.92 -3.07
CA ASN A 19 -7.26 18.93 -4.08
C ASN A 19 -7.67 18.28 -5.40
N THR A 20 -8.97 18.23 -5.66
CA THR A 20 -9.57 17.81 -6.94
C THR A 20 -9.00 16.50 -7.48
N VAL A 21 -9.20 15.40 -6.73
CA VAL A 21 -8.70 14.09 -7.14
C VAL A 21 -9.77 13.27 -7.84
N ASP A 22 -9.35 12.55 -8.89
CA ASP A 22 -10.14 11.60 -9.67
C ASP A 22 -9.54 10.22 -9.55
N ILE A 23 -10.33 9.24 -9.08
CA ILE A 23 -9.88 7.85 -8.88
C ILE A 23 -10.95 6.92 -9.40
N SER A 24 -10.55 5.88 -10.12
CA SER A 24 -11.45 4.83 -10.58
C SER A 24 -10.91 3.45 -10.21
N LEU A 25 -11.79 2.52 -9.84
CA LEU A 25 -11.42 1.16 -9.47
C LEU A 25 -12.40 0.16 -10.06
N LYS A 26 -11.89 -0.91 -10.65
CA LYS A 26 -12.68 -2.04 -11.14
C LYS A 26 -13.05 -2.97 -9.99
N GLU A 27 -14.17 -3.71 -10.14
CA GLU A 27 -14.60 -4.70 -9.17
C GLU A 27 -13.55 -5.80 -8.97
N GLY A 28 -13.37 -6.24 -7.73
CA GLY A 28 -12.44 -7.30 -7.37
C GLY A 28 -10.96 -6.94 -7.47
N LYS A 29 -10.62 -5.65 -7.66
CA LYS A 29 -9.25 -5.16 -7.72
C LYS A 29 -8.81 -4.50 -6.43
N ILE A 30 -7.50 -4.43 -6.24
CA ILE A 30 -6.85 -3.74 -5.13
C ILE A 30 -6.25 -2.43 -5.63
N LEU A 31 -6.71 -1.32 -5.07
CA LEU A 31 -6.10 0.00 -5.26
C LEU A 31 -5.27 0.36 -4.05
N CYS A 32 -4.05 0.79 -4.28
CA CYS A 32 -3.20 1.41 -3.26
C CYS A 32 -3.18 2.93 -3.44
N VAL A 33 -3.46 3.67 -2.37
CA VAL A 33 -3.14 5.11 -2.31
C VAL A 33 -1.82 5.25 -1.57
N LEU A 34 -0.76 5.58 -2.32
CA LEU A 34 0.63 5.64 -1.88
C LEU A 34 1.09 7.11 -1.79
N GLY A 35 2.03 7.42 -0.91
CA GLY A 35 2.64 8.74 -0.84
C GLY A 35 3.19 9.08 0.54
N PRO A 36 3.88 10.22 0.70
CA PRO A 36 4.48 10.64 1.96
C PRO A 36 3.44 10.92 3.04
N SER A 37 3.89 10.97 4.29
CA SER A 37 3.00 11.30 5.41
C SER A 37 2.40 12.69 5.24
N GLY A 38 1.09 12.81 5.52
CA GLY A 38 0.35 14.08 5.43
C GLY A 38 -0.02 14.55 4.01
N CYS A 39 0.15 13.72 2.95
CA CYS A 39 -0.25 14.08 1.59
C CYS A 39 -1.75 13.90 1.29
N GLY A 40 -2.58 13.43 2.24
CA GLY A 40 -4.03 13.33 2.05
C GLY A 40 -4.63 11.92 1.96
N LYS A 41 -3.82 10.86 1.96
CA LYS A 41 -4.26 9.45 1.80
C LYS A 41 -5.40 9.04 2.74
N SER A 42 -5.18 9.15 4.05
CA SER A 42 -6.20 8.79 5.05
C SER A 42 -7.43 9.71 4.98
N THR A 43 -7.28 10.94 4.46
CA THR A 43 -8.43 11.82 4.22
C THR A 43 -9.31 11.29 3.09
N ILE A 44 -8.71 10.83 1.98
CA ILE A 44 -9.46 10.16 0.90
C ILE A 44 -10.18 8.92 1.45
N LEU A 45 -9.46 8.07 2.18
CA LEU A 45 -10.05 6.86 2.76
C LEU A 45 -11.23 7.18 3.69
N LYS A 46 -11.08 8.22 4.53
CA LYS A 46 -12.16 8.68 5.44
C LYS A 46 -13.35 9.27 4.69
N MET A 47 -13.12 9.97 3.58
CA MET A 47 -14.22 10.48 2.73
C MET A 47 -14.95 9.32 2.03
N VAL A 48 -14.22 8.34 1.48
CA VAL A 48 -14.81 7.13 0.90
C VAL A 48 -15.57 6.34 1.96
N GLY A 49 -15.02 6.22 3.17
CA GLY A 49 -15.67 5.54 4.30
C GLY A 49 -16.88 6.25 4.90
N GLY A 50 -17.13 7.52 4.54
CA GLY A 50 -18.23 8.32 5.08
C GLY A 50 -17.97 8.91 6.47
N PHE A 51 -16.72 8.84 6.96
CA PHE A 51 -16.33 9.44 8.24
C PHE A 51 -16.05 10.95 8.13
N VAL A 52 -15.79 11.43 6.92
CA VAL A 52 -15.54 12.83 6.61
C VAL A 52 -16.32 13.18 5.34
N LYS A 53 -17.06 14.29 5.38
CA LYS A 53 -17.78 14.80 4.20
C LYS A 53 -16.79 15.57 3.32
N PRO A 54 -16.76 15.29 1.99
CA PRO A 54 -15.99 16.11 1.06
C PRO A 54 -16.59 17.53 0.97
N ASP A 55 -15.76 18.48 0.60
CA ASP A 55 -16.22 19.86 0.36
C ASP A 55 -16.74 20.00 -1.08
N SER A 56 -16.18 19.25 -2.03
CA SER A 56 -16.66 19.14 -3.40
C SER A 56 -16.36 17.75 -3.98
N GLY A 57 -16.94 17.47 -5.15
CA GLY A 57 -16.80 16.21 -5.86
C GLY A 57 -17.84 15.18 -5.47
N SER A 58 -17.70 13.98 -6.02
CA SER A 58 -18.65 12.88 -5.83
C SER A 58 -17.94 11.51 -5.67
N ILE A 59 -18.61 10.59 -4.97
CA ILE A 59 -18.16 9.22 -4.77
C ILE A 59 -19.30 8.29 -5.19
N ILE A 60 -19.05 7.49 -6.22
CA ILE A 60 -20.02 6.57 -6.81
C ILE A 60 -19.52 5.15 -6.58
N LEU A 61 -20.32 4.32 -5.93
CA LEU A 61 -20.04 2.90 -5.66
C LEU A 61 -21.11 2.03 -6.32
N ASP A 62 -20.71 1.15 -7.23
CA ASP A 62 -21.60 0.24 -7.95
C ASP A 62 -22.81 1.01 -8.57
N GLY A 63 -22.49 2.12 -9.27
CA GLY A 63 -23.45 3.00 -9.94
C GLY A 63 -24.31 3.87 -8.99
N LYS A 64 -24.11 3.82 -7.68
CA LYS A 64 -24.85 4.62 -6.70
C LYS A 64 -24.00 5.74 -6.14
N ASP A 65 -24.52 6.95 -6.14
CA ASP A 65 -23.90 8.08 -5.44
C ASP A 65 -24.00 7.86 -3.92
N ILE A 66 -22.85 7.74 -3.26
CA ILE A 66 -22.73 7.56 -1.82
C ILE A 66 -22.11 8.78 -1.13
N THR A 67 -21.90 9.87 -1.85
CA THR A 67 -21.16 11.05 -1.39
C THR A 67 -21.71 11.59 -0.07
N ARG A 68 -23.03 11.64 0.07
CA ARG A 68 -23.71 12.20 1.25
C ARG A 68 -24.18 11.17 2.28
N LEU A 69 -23.98 9.86 1.99
CA LEU A 69 -24.37 8.80 2.92
C LEU A 69 -23.41 8.79 4.13
N GLU A 70 -23.97 8.58 5.31
CA GLU A 70 -23.18 8.34 6.52
C GLU A 70 -22.51 6.95 6.47
N ALA A 71 -21.46 6.74 7.28
CA ALA A 71 -20.65 5.52 7.23
C ALA A 71 -21.44 4.23 7.41
N GLN A 72 -22.48 4.23 8.31
CA GLN A 72 -23.32 3.06 8.57
C GLN A 72 -24.22 2.68 7.38
N ASP A 73 -24.52 3.61 6.49
CA ASP A 73 -25.39 3.40 5.33
C ASP A 73 -24.61 2.97 4.08
N ARG A 74 -23.27 2.97 4.16
CA ARG A 74 -22.39 2.51 3.10
C ARG A 74 -22.12 1.01 3.20
N GLN A 75 -22.23 0.31 2.08
CA GLN A 75 -21.99 -1.14 2.03
C GLN A 75 -20.50 -1.47 2.01
N MET A 76 -19.74 -0.98 2.99
CA MET A 76 -18.30 -1.17 3.08
C MET A 76 -17.86 -1.46 4.51
N ALA A 77 -16.62 -1.90 4.66
CA ALA A 77 -15.99 -2.11 5.96
C ALA A 77 -14.63 -1.41 5.98
N THR A 78 -14.23 -0.94 7.16
CA THR A 78 -12.94 -0.27 7.36
C THR A 78 -12.15 -0.98 8.44
N VAL A 79 -10.89 -1.29 8.15
CA VAL A 79 -9.87 -1.68 9.12
C VAL A 79 -8.98 -0.47 9.35
N PHE A 80 -8.97 0.05 10.57
CA PHE A 80 -8.15 1.19 10.96
C PHE A 80 -6.73 0.74 11.36
N GLN A 81 -5.79 1.65 11.34
CA GLN A 81 -4.40 1.43 11.76
C GLN A 81 -4.27 0.80 13.16
N SER A 82 -5.13 1.18 14.10
CA SER A 82 -5.21 0.61 15.46
C SER A 82 -6.07 -0.65 15.55
N TYR A 83 -6.45 -1.24 14.40
CA TYR A 83 -7.36 -2.39 14.27
C TYR A 83 -8.80 -2.13 14.77
N GLY A 84 -9.02 -1.19 15.68
CA GLY A 84 -10.32 -0.79 16.21
C GLY A 84 -11.11 -1.93 16.86
N LEU A 85 -10.43 -2.93 17.46
CA LEU A 85 -11.09 -4.03 18.13
C LEU A 85 -11.78 -3.57 19.42
N PHE A 86 -12.86 -4.25 19.79
CA PHE A 86 -13.55 -4.03 21.06
C PHE A 86 -12.77 -4.74 22.17
N PRO A 87 -12.06 -4.03 23.06
CA PRO A 87 -11.15 -4.65 24.02
C PRO A 87 -11.85 -5.49 25.09
N ASN A 88 -13.12 -5.21 25.37
CA ASN A 88 -13.96 -5.93 26.34
C ASN A 88 -14.63 -7.18 25.76
N MET A 89 -14.33 -7.54 24.52
CA MET A 89 -14.90 -8.68 23.81
C MET A 89 -13.82 -9.69 23.45
N ASN A 90 -14.19 -10.98 23.41
CA ASN A 90 -13.34 -12.03 22.86
C ASN A 90 -13.34 -12.01 21.30
N VAL A 91 -12.57 -12.91 20.67
CA VAL A 91 -12.45 -13.02 19.21
C VAL A 91 -13.83 -13.26 18.56
N LEU A 92 -14.60 -14.23 19.05
CA LEU A 92 -15.92 -14.57 18.49
C LEU A 92 -16.88 -13.38 18.59
N GLU A 93 -16.89 -12.71 19.71
CA GLU A 93 -17.76 -11.54 19.94
C GLU A 93 -17.39 -10.38 19.02
N ASN A 94 -16.08 -10.11 18.83
CA ASN A 94 -15.60 -9.11 17.88
C ASN A 94 -16.04 -9.44 16.45
N VAL A 95 -15.76 -10.66 15.97
CA VAL A 95 -16.09 -11.06 14.60
C VAL A 95 -17.59 -11.07 14.35
N SER A 96 -18.39 -11.57 15.33
CA SER A 96 -19.84 -11.65 15.18
C SER A 96 -20.57 -10.31 15.36
N TYR A 97 -19.89 -9.26 15.82
CA TYR A 97 -20.53 -8.02 16.23
C TYR A 97 -21.40 -7.39 15.11
N GLY A 98 -20.83 -7.22 13.92
CA GLY A 98 -21.54 -6.62 12.78
C GLY A 98 -22.70 -7.46 12.26
N LEU A 99 -22.64 -8.79 12.43
CA LEU A 99 -23.72 -9.69 12.01
C LEU A 99 -25.00 -9.52 12.82
N LYS A 100 -24.91 -9.07 14.07
CA LYS A 100 -26.06 -8.84 14.96
C LYS A 100 -27.03 -7.78 14.42
N PHE A 101 -26.55 -6.86 13.59
CA PHE A 101 -27.38 -5.84 12.95
C PHE A 101 -28.03 -6.32 11.64
N ARG A 102 -27.56 -7.44 11.08
CA ARG A 102 -28.07 -8.00 9.81
C ARG A 102 -28.97 -9.23 10.02
N TYR A 103 -28.69 -10.02 11.05
CA TYR A 103 -29.37 -11.29 11.30
C TYR A 103 -29.94 -11.35 12.71
N LYS A 104 -31.15 -11.96 12.86
CA LYS A 104 -31.79 -12.23 14.17
C LYS A 104 -31.41 -13.61 14.72
N ASP A 105 -31.00 -14.54 13.84
CA ASP A 105 -30.69 -15.93 14.19
C ASP A 105 -29.30 -16.04 14.81
N LYS A 106 -29.22 -16.21 16.11
CA LYS A 106 -27.98 -16.35 16.87
C LYS A 106 -27.12 -17.54 16.42
N LYS A 107 -27.75 -18.64 15.96
CA LYS A 107 -27.03 -19.84 15.50
C LYS A 107 -26.30 -19.52 14.18
N LYS A 108 -26.97 -18.93 13.21
CA LYS A 108 -26.38 -18.50 11.94
C LYS A 108 -25.27 -17.48 12.14
N ILE A 109 -25.44 -16.50 13.06
CA ILE A 109 -24.40 -15.52 13.40
C ILE A 109 -23.15 -16.23 13.91
N ARG A 110 -23.33 -17.18 14.84
CA ARG A 110 -22.21 -17.93 15.44
C ARG A 110 -21.50 -18.78 14.39
N GLU A 111 -22.23 -19.53 13.58
CA GLU A 111 -21.66 -20.37 12.51
C GLU A 111 -20.85 -19.55 11.50
N ALA A 112 -21.38 -18.44 11.01
CA ALA A 112 -20.68 -17.55 10.09
C ALA A 112 -19.42 -16.93 10.70
N ALA A 113 -19.46 -16.56 11.98
CA ALA A 113 -18.30 -16.01 12.66
C ALA A 113 -17.22 -17.07 12.90
N LEU A 114 -17.60 -18.31 13.24
CA LEU A 114 -16.65 -19.41 13.42
C LEU A 114 -15.98 -19.80 12.09
N ASP A 115 -16.75 -19.89 11.00
CA ASP A 115 -16.20 -20.13 9.66
C ASP A 115 -15.16 -19.06 9.29
N MET A 116 -15.48 -17.79 9.51
CA MET A 116 -14.55 -16.69 9.21
C MET A 116 -13.29 -16.72 10.09
N ILE A 117 -13.42 -17.05 11.39
CA ILE A 117 -12.30 -17.19 12.32
C ILE A 117 -11.36 -18.30 11.84
N GLU A 118 -11.90 -19.43 11.38
CA GLU A 118 -11.10 -20.52 10.83
C GLU A 118 -10.37 -20.11 9.54
N ARG A 119 -11.03 -19.39 8.64
CA ARG A 119 -10.44 -18.89 7.37
C ARG A 119 -9.27 -17.93 7.57
N VAL A 120 -9.30 -17.12 8.63
CA VAL A 120 -8.16 -16.24 8.97
C VAL A 120 -7.12 -16.94 9.87
N GLY A 121 -7.17 -18.28 9.99
CA GLY A 121 -6.17 -19.07 10.73
C GLY A 121 -6.21 -18.91 12.25
N LEU A 122 -7.37 -18.50 12.82
CA LEU A 122 -7.54 -18.30 14.26
C LEU A 122 -8.41 -19.38 14.92
N LYS A 123 -8.46 -20.60 14.35
CA LYS A 123 -9.13 -21.73 14.95
C LYS A 123 -8.66 -21.94 16.39
N SER A 124 -9.57 -22.18 17.30
CA SER A 124 -9.35 -22.35 18.75
C SER A 124 -9.09 -21.05 19.53
N TYR A 125 -9.18 -19.88 18.91
CA TYR A 125 -9.03 -18.58 19.57
C TYR A 125 -10.38 -17.91 19.92
N GLU A 126 -11.52 -18.55 19.68
CA GLU A 126 -12.84 -17.96 19.73
C GLU A 126 -13.16 -17.26 21.06
N LYS A 127 -12.71 -17.89 22.17
CA LYS A 127 -12.96 -17.41 23.54
C LYS A 127 -11.82 -16.52 24.08
N LYS A 128 -10.71 -16.37 23.32
CA LYS A 128 -9.55 -15.62 23.77
C LYS A 128 -9.85 -14.12 23.78
N PRO A 129 -9.60 -13.37 24.86
CA PRO A 129 -9.71 -11.92 24.86
C PRO A 129 -8.79 -11.31 23.81
N VAL A 130 -9.28 -10.32 23.05
CA VAL A 130 -8.46 -9.70 21.98
C VAL A 130 -7.25 -8.94 22.49
N THR A 131 -7.27 -8.52 23.75
CA THR A 131 -6.14 -7.87 24.44
C THR A 131 -4.95 -8.81 24.66
N ASN A 132 -5.18 -10.13 24.64
CA ASN A 132 -4.15 -11.15 24.83
C ASN A 132 -3.58 -11.68 23.51
N LEU A 133 -3.90 -11.02 22.40
CA LEU A 133 -3.45 -11.38 21.05
C LEU A 133 -2.21 -10.57 20.65
N SER A 134 -1.33 -11.19 19.87
CA SER A 134 -0.26 -10.47 19.17
C SER A 134 -0.85 -9.49 18.13
N GLY A 135 -0.04 -8.52 17.66
CA GLY A 135 -0.49 -7.54 16.65
C GLY A 135 -1.02 -8.20 15.38
N GLY A 136 -0.35 -9.24 14.87
CA GLY A 136 -0.82 -9.98 13.69
C GLY A 136 -2.12 -10.74 13.94
N GLU A 137 -2.30 -11.37 15.14
CA GLU A 137 -3.56 -12.00 15.51
C GLU A 137 -4.70 -10.98 15.63
N GLN A 138 -4.42 -9.80 16.23
CA GLN A 138 -5.41 -8.70 16.30
C GLN A 138 -5.82 -8.22 14.91
N GLN A 139 -4.88 -8.09 13.99
CA GLN A 139 -5.16 -7.73 12.60
C GLN A 139 -6.04 -8.76 11.91
N ARG A 140 -5.76 -10.06 12.07
CA ARG A 140 -6.60 -11.14 11.53
C ARG A 140 -8.03 -11.07 12.08
N VAL A 141 -8.21 -10.77 13.36
CA VAL A 141 -9.53 -10.56 13.95
C VAL A 141 -10.23 -9.34 13.32
N ALA A 142 -9.52 -8.25 13.08
CA ALA A 142 -10.08 -7.06 12.45
C ALA A 142 -10.49 -7.31 10.99
N LEU A 143 -9.66 -8.05 10.23
CA LEU A 143 -10.00 -8.50 8.88
C LEU A 143 -11.22 -9.43 8.90
N ALA A 144 -11.24 -10.44 9.78
CA ALA A 144 -12.37 -11.35 9.92
C ALA A 144 -13.68 -10.61 10.23
N ARG A 145 -13.65 -9.65 11.19
CA ARG A 145 -14.79 -8.81 11.54
C ARG A 145 -15.29 -7.99 10.36
N SER A 146 -14.39 -7.52 9.53
CA SER A 146 -14.70 -6.70 8.35
C SER A 146 -15.24 -7.55 7.19
N LEU A 147 -14.71 -8.77 6.99
CA LEU A 147 -15.07 -9.65 5.88
C LEU A 147 -16.37 -10.44 6.14
N VAL A 148 -16.63 -10.82 7.39
CA VAL A 148 -17.81 -11.65 7.75
C VAL A 148 -19.14 -11.01 7.36
N ILE A 149 -19.20 -9.69 7.31
CA ILE A 149 -20.38 -8.94 6.87
C ILE A 149 -20.49 -8.82 5.35
N LYS A 150 -19.58 -9.42 4.59
CA LYS A 150 -19.55 -9.40 3.11
C LYS A 150 -19.73 -7.98 2.54
N PRO A 151 -18.81 -7.06 2.81
CA PRO A 151 -18.90 -5.70 2.30
C PRO A 151 -18.65 -5.68 0.78
N LYS A 152 -19.16 -4.67 0.07
CA LYS A 152 -18.84 -4.44 -1.34
C LYS A 152 -17.43 -3.86 -1.52
N LEU A 153 -16.96 -3.05 -0.57
CA LEU A 153 -15.67 -2.40 -0.59
C LEU A 153 -14.99 -2.55 0.77
N LEU A 154 -13.73 -2.97 0.78
CA LEU A 154 -12.89 -3.03 1.97
C LEU A 154 -11.92 -1.86 1.96
N LEU A 155 -11.87 -1.12 3.06
CA LEU A 155 -10.95 -0.01 3.27
C LEU A 155 -9.93 -0.39 4.34
N LEU A 156 -8.64 -0.22 4.05
CA LEU A 156 -7.55 -0.54 4.96
C LEU A 156 -6.68 0.71 5.17
N ASP A 157 -6.66 1.24 6.39
CA ASP A 157 -5.87 2.44 6.75
C ASP A 157 -4.56 2.00 7.39
N GLU A 158 -3.46 2.04 6.65
CA GLU A 158 -2.12 1.61 7.05
C GLU A 158 -2.10 0.26 7.80
N PRO A 159 -2.67 -0.81 7.19
CA PRO A 159 -2.96 -2.04 7.92
C PRO A 159 -1.73 -2.76 8.47
N LEU A 160 -0.55 -2.51 7.93
CA LEU A 160 0.68 -3.26 8.24
C LEU A 160 1.73 -2.43 9.01
N SER A 161 1.43 -1.16 9.32
CA SER A 161 2.40 -0.22 9.90
C SER A 161 2.91 -0.61 11.28
N ASN A 162 2.12 -1.36 12.06
CA ASN A 162 2.45 -1.75 13.44
C ASN A 162 3.12 -3.13 13.55
N LEU A 163 3.51 -3.74 12.42
CA LEU A 163 4.09 -5.09 12.37
C LEU A 163 5.58 -5.05 12.11
N ASP A 164 6.31 -6.01 12.68
CA ASP A 164 7.70 -6.27 12.31
C ASP A 164 7.81 -6.74 10.84
N ALA A 165 9.02 -6.68 10.28
CA ALA A 165 9.26 -6.95 8.87
C ALA A 165 8.84 -8.37 8.43
N LYS A 166 9.07 -9.38 9.25
CA LYS A 166 8.73 -10.78 8.93
C LYS A 166 7.22 -10.99 8.94
N LEU A 167 6.55 -10.49 9.97
CA LEU A 167 5.11 -10.59 10.12
C LEU A 167 4.38 -9.76 9.04
N ARG A 168 4.97 -8.63 8.64
CA ARG A 168 4.44 -7.78 7.56
C ARG A 168 4.36 -8.54 6.23
N VAL A 169 5.42 -9.23 5.82
CA VAL A 169 5.43 -10.05 4.59
C VAL A 169 4.36 -11.14 4.65
N GLN A 170 4.27 -11.85 5.76
CA GLN A 170 3.25 -12.89 5.95
C GLN A 170 1.83 -12.32 5.85
N MET A 171 1.57 -11.17 6.48
CA MET A 171 0.26 -10.52 6.41
C MET A 171 -0.09 -9.97 5.04
N GLN A 172 0.90 -9.53 4.24
CA GLN A 172 0.68 -9.17 2.84
C GLN A 172 0.13 -10.35 2.04
N GLU A 173 0.78 -11.52 2.17
CA GLU A 173 0.34 -12.74 1.49
C GLU A 173 -1.08 -13.13 1.91
N GLU A 174 -1.40 -13.05 3.20
CA GLU A 174 -2.73 -13.35 3.74
C GLU A 174 -3.80 -12.39 3.23
N ILE A 175 -3.55 -11.07 3.27
CA ILE A 175 -4.48 -10.07 2.73
C ILE A 175 -4.76 -10.35 1.26
N LYS A 176 -3.72 -10.64 0.47
CA LYS A 176 -3.86 -10.95 -0.96
C LYS A 176 -4.62 -12.26 -1.20
N SER A 177 -4.40 -13.27 -0.36
CA SER A 177 -5.12 -14.54 -0.40
C SER A 177 -6.60 -14.36 -0.09
N LEU A 178 -6.93 -13.67 1.01
CA LEU A 178 -8.31 -13.38 1.40
C LEU A 178 -9.04 -12.53 0.35
N GLN A 179 -8.36 -11.51 -0.19
CA GLN A 179 -8.92 -10.67 -1.25
C GLN A 179 -9.30 -11.49 -2.50
N ARG A 180 -8.42 -12.43 -2.92
CA ARG A 180 -8.68 -13.31 -4.06
C ARG A 180 -9.81 -14.31 -3.78
N GLU A 181 -9.83 -14.90 -2.59
CA GLU A 181 -10.87 -15.86 -2.18
C GLU A 181 -12.25 -15.21 -2.15
N PHE A 182 -12.35 -14.04 -1.55
CA PHE A 182 -13.62 -13.31 -1.42
C PHE A 182 -13.93 -12.42 -2.63
N LYS A 183 -12.99 -12.25 -3.58
CA LYS A 183 -13.09 -11.34 -4.72
C LYS A 183 -13.52 -9.92 -4.33
N ILE A 184 -13.05 -9.46 -3.17
CA ILE A 184 -13.48 -8.18 -2.62
C ILE A 184 -12.69 -7.03 -3.21
N THR A 185 -13.40 -5.98 -3.64
CA THR A 185 -12.75 -4.73 -4.06
C THR A 185 -12.14 -4.06 -2.83
N THR A 186 -10.89 -3.64 -2.93
CA THR A 186 -10.14 -3.15 -1.77
C THR A 186 -9.43 -1.85 -2.10
N ILE A 187 -9.50 -0.88 -1.19
CA ILE A 187 -8.61 0.28 -1.18
C ILE A 187 -7.76 0.19 0.08
N PHE A 188 -6.45 0.31 -0.07
CA PHE A 188 -5.60 0.49 1.09
C PHE A 188 -4.69 1.71 0.93
N VAL A 189 -4.32 2.31 2.04
CA VAL A 189 -3.37 3.40 2.08
C VAL A 189 -2.12 2.97 2.80
N THR A 190 -0.98 3.38 2.27
CA THR A 190 0.33 3.14 2.89
C THR A 190 1.32 4.23 2.50
N HIS A 191 2.43 4.30 3.20
CA HIS A 191 3.63 5.05 2.81
C HIS A 191 4.79 4.12 2.41
N ASP A 192 4.59 2.79 2.49
CA ASP A 192 5.58 1.77 2.16
C ASP A 192 5.40 1.30 0.70
N GLN A 193 6.44 1.50 -0.11
CA GLN A 193 6.45 1.11 -1.52
C GLN A 193 6.37 -0.42 -1.68
N SER A 194 7.01 -1.18 -0.79
CA SER A 194 7.02 -2.64 -0.86
C SER A 194 5.61 -3.21 -0.66
N GLU A 195 4.80 -2.59 0.21
CA GLU A 195 3.41 -2.95 0.39
C GLU A 195 2.59 -2.67 -0.88
N ALA A 196 2.76 -1.47 -1.45
CA ALA A 196 2.06 -1.08 -2.68
C ALA A 196 2.38 -2.05 -3.83
N PHE A 197 3.66 -2.40 -4.00
CA PHE A 197 4.11 -3.27 -5.09
C PHE A 197 3.69 -4.73 -4.93
N SER A 198 3.64 -5.23 -3.69
CA SER A 198 3.26 -6.62 -3.42
C SER A 198 1.75 -6.86 -3.50
N LEU A 199 0.94 -5.88 -3.10
CA LEU A 199 -0.49 -6.04 -2.92
C LEU A 199 -1.33 -5.48 -4.07
N ALA A 200 -0.99 -4.29 -4.59
CA ALA A 200 -1.88 -3.55 -5.47
C ALA A 200 -1.94 -4.09 -6.90
N ASP A 201 -3.12 -4.00 -7.50
CA ASP A 201 -3.30 -4.08 -8.96
C ASP A 201 -3.07 -2.71 -9.60
N GLU A 202 -3.39 -1.63 -8.87
CA GLU A 202 -3.29 -0.24 -9.31
C GLU A 202 -2.84 0.64 -8.14
N VAL A 203 -1.98 1.61 -8.41
CA VAL A 203 -1.44 2.54 -7.42
C VAL A 203 -1.76 3.96 -7.84
N VAL A 204 -2.27 4.74 -6.90
CA VAL A 204 -2.40 6.20 -6.99
C VAL A 204 -1.33 6.82 -6.11
N LEU A 205 -0.33 7.43 -6.72
CA LEU A 205 0.73 8.13 -6.02
C LEU A 205 0.29 9.57 -5.72
N MET A 206 0.23 9.91 -4.45
CA MET A 206 -0.16 11.24 -3.98
C MET A 206 1.01 12.08 -3.53
N ASN A 207 0.94 13.38 -3.84
CA ASN A 207 1.86 14.38 -3.35
C ASN A 207 1.06 15.66 -3.00
N LYS A 208 1.24 16.20 -1.78
CA LYS A 208 0.68 17.50 -1.33
C LYS A 208 -0.82 17.68 -1.63
N GLY A 209 -1.61 16.61 -1.49
CA GLY A 209 -3.07 16.63 -1.70
C GLY A 209 -3.51 16.34 -3.12
N GLU A 210 -2.61 16.15 -4.05
CA GLU A 210 -2.88 15.91 -5.47
C GLU A 210 -2.39 14.53 -5.89
N ILE A 211 -2.91 14.01 -7.00
CA ILE A 211 -2.41 12.80 -7.64
C ILE A 211 -1.21 13.19 -8.49
N SER A 212 -0.07 12.57 -8.22
CA SER A 212 1.17 12.76 -8.99
C SER A 212 1.24 11.81 -10.18
N GLN A 213 0.81 10.57 -10.01
CA GLN A 213 0.78 9.56 -11.05
C GLN A 213 -0.19 8.43 -10.67
N THR A 214 -0.79 7.77 -11.65
CA THR A 214 -1.63 6.59 -11.45
C THR A 214 -1.24 5.51 -12.45
N GLY A 215 -1.16 4.24 -12.00
CA GLY A 215 -0.85 3.13 -12.90
C GLY A 215 -0.62 1.83 -12.14
N SER A 216 -0.13 0.81 -12.85
CA SER A 216 0.33 -0.42 -12.21
C SER A 216 1.61 -0.15 -11.41
N PRO A 217 1.94 -0.99 -10.40
CA PRO A 217 3.23 -0.89 -9.70
C PRO A 217 4.44 -0.85 -10.65
N GLU A 218 4.39 -1.67 -11.70
CA GLU A 218 5.45 -1.73 -12.71
C GLU A 218 5.56 -0.45 -13.53
N SER A 219 4.42 0.15 -13.95
CA SER A 219 4.45 1.40 -14.71
C SER A 219 4.97 2.57 -13.88
N LEU A 220 4.60 2.66 -12.59
CA LEU A 220 5.12 3.70 -11.72
C LEU A 220 6.65 3.62 -11.53
N TYR A 221 7.20 2.39 -11.54
CA TYR A 221 8.62 2.17 -11.39
C TYR A 221 9.41 2.43 -12.68
N ASN A 222 8.91 1.90 -13.81
CA ASN A 222 9.61 1.91 -15.08
C ASN A 222 9.36 3.18 -15.90
N GLU A 223 8.21 3.83 -15.72
CA GLU A 223 7.74 4.98 -16.51
C GLU A 223 7.30 6.13 -15.58
N PRO A 224 8.22 6.73 -14.80
CA PRO A 224 7.87 7.83 -13.91
C PRO A 224 7.50 9.08 -14.71
N GLU A 225 6.31 9.64 -14.47
CA GLU A 225 5.79 10.83 -15.16
C GLU A 225 6.39 12.16 -14.68
N ASN A 226 7.12 12.14 -13.55
CA ASN A 226 7.75 13.34 -13.01
C ASN A 226 8.86 12.98 -12.02
N GLU A 227 9.67 13.98 -11.68
CA GLU A 227 10.80 13.82 -10.76
C GLU A 227 10.38 13.36 -9.35
N PHE A 228 9.20 13.77 -8.88
CA PHE A 228 8.69 13.31 -7.59
C PHE A 228 8.40 11.80 -7.63
N ALA A 229 7.73 11.32 -8.67
CA ALA A 229 7.45 9.89 -8.84
C ALA A 229 8.76 9.09 -8.93
N LEU A 230 9.72 9.56 -9.75
CA LEU A 230 11.02 8.94 -9.89
C LEU A 230 11.75 8.79 -8.55
N ASN A 231 11.79 9.85 -7.74
CA ASN A 231 12.52 9.89 -6.46
C ASN A 231 11.76 9.19 -5.33
N PHE A 232 10.44 9.21 -5.37
CA PHE A 232 9.61 8.54 -4.36
C PHE A 232 9.54 7.03 -4.61
N ILE A 233 9.50 6.60 -5.87
CA ILE A 233 9.41 5.19 -6.27
C ILE A 233 10.81 4.65 -6.59
N GLY A 234 11.47 4.09 -5.59
CA GLY A 234 12.82 3.53 -5.74
C GLY A 234 13.92 4.59 -5.76
N GLN A 235 15.12 4.16 -6.10
CA GLN A 235 16.30 5.02 -6.22
C GLN A 235 16.63 5.25 -7.70
N ALA A 236 17.21 6.42 -8.02
CA ALA A 236 17.66 6.72 -9.37
C ALA A 236 18.93 7.58 -9.34
N ASN A 237 19.78 7.39 -10.35
CA ASN A 237 20.85 8.32 -10.67
C ASN A 237 20.30 9.32 -11.69
N ILE A 238 20.26 10.59 -11.36
CA ILE A 238 19.75 11.66 -12.25
C ILE A 238 20.95 12.36 -12.88
N ILE A 239 20.95 12.44 -14.20
CA ILE A 239 22.02 13.04 -15.02
C ILE A 239 21.35 13.89 -16.11
N ASP A 240 21.48 15.19 -16.06
CA ASP A 240 20.96 16.12 -17.07
C ASP A 240 19.47 15.88 -17.45
N LYS A 241 18.60 15.77 -16.43
CA LYS A 241 17.15 15.50 -16.57
C LYS A 241 16.79 14.11 -17.13
N LYS A 242 17.78 13.23 -17.28
CA LYS A 242 17.59 11.81 -17.56
C LYS A 242 17.96 11.01 -16.33
N TYR A 243 17.58 9.75 -16.30
CA TYR A 243 17.89 8.90 -15.16
C TYR A 243 18.32 7.51 -15.57
N VAL A 244 18.95 6.81 -14.63
CA VAL A 244 19.18 5.36 -14.69
C VAL A 244 18.97 4.77 -13.30
N ARG A 245 18.25 3.65 -13.22
CA ARG A 245 18.10 2.90 -11.97
C ARG A 245 19.42 2.24 -11.59
N PRO A 246 19.76 2.15 -10.28
CA PRO A 246 21.02 1.55 -9.82
C PRO A 246 21.27 0.12 -10.32
N GLU A 247 20.22 -0.69 -10.41
CA GLU A 247 20.26 -2.08 -10.91
C GLU A 247 20.38 -2.20 -12.43
N MET A 248 20.16 -1.11 -13.17
CA MET A 248 20.28 -1.07 -14.62
C MET A 248 21.71 -0.68 -15.09
N ILE A 249 22.60 -0.35 -14.16
CA ILE A 249 24.01 -0.14 -14.44
C ILE A 249 24.70 -1.51 -14.46
N CYS A 250 25.41 -1.82 -15.54
CA CYS A 250 26.03 -3.12 -15.75
C CYS A 250 27.55 -3.00 -15.89
N PHE A 251 28.27 -4.07 -15.55
CA PHE A 251 29.70 -4.19 -15.92
C PHE A 251 29.81 -4.41 -17.42
N SER A 252 30.80 -3.72 -18.05
CA SER A 252 31.02 -3.85 -19.50
C SER A 252 32.47 -3.50 -19.86
N ASP A 253 33.10 -4.34 -20.64
CA ASP A 253 34.47 -4.08 -21.13
C ASP A 253 34.57 -2.83 -22.03
N LYS A 254 33.43 -2.41 -22.60
CA LYS A 254 33.30 -1.20 -23.43
C LYS A 254 32.83 0.02 -22.65
N GLY A 255 32.54 -0.16 -21.36
CA GLY A 255 31.98 0.87 -20.50
C GLY A 255 32.99 1.96 -20.09
N LYS A 256 32.48 2.97 -19.39
CA LYS A 256 33.29 4.03 -18.79
C LYS A 256 33.96 3.53 -17.52
N ASN A 257 35.22 4.00 -17.28
CA ASN A 257 35.90 3.74 -16.01
C ASN A 257 35.15 4.46 -14.85
N ALA A 258 34.98 3.74 -13.75
CA ALA A 258 34.37 4.26 -12.55
C ALA A 258 35.14 3.72 -11.33
N LEU A 259 35.56 4.63 -10.44
CA LEU A 259 36.26 4.32 -9.20
C LEU A 259 35.22 4.02 -8.10
N ILE A 260 35.39 2.92 -7.38
CA ILE A 260 34.59 2.63 -6.20
C ILE A 260 34.99 3.56 -5.06
N LYS A 261 34.06 4.46 -4.66
CA LYS A 261 34.24 5.41 -3.57
C LYS A 261 33.76 4.87 -2.23
N ASP A 262 32.69 4.06 -2.26
CA ASP A 262 32.10 3.45 -1.06
C ASP A 262 31.33 2.19 -1.42
N ILE A 263 31.12 1.30 -0.42
CA ILE A 263 30.43 0.01 -0.58
C ILE A 263 29.52 -0.21 0.61
N VAL A 264 28.23 -0.42 0.37
CA VAL A 264 27.25 -0.74 1.40
C VAL A 264 26.66 -2.12 1.16
N PHE A 265 26.84 -3.03 2.12
CA PHE A 265 26.26 -4.37 2.06
C PHE A 265 24.78 -4.34 2.51
N LYS A 266 23.90 -4.87 1.67
CA LYS A 266 22.43 -4.95 1.91
C LYS A 266 21.91 -6.39 2.01
N GLY A 267 22.79 -7.35 2.23
CA GLY A 267 22.45 -8.77 2.31
C GLY A 267 22.40 -9.45 0.94
N SER A 268 21.33 -9.32 0.19
CA SER A 268 21.21 -9.92 -1.15
C SER A 268 21.99 -9.20 -2.24
N PHE A 269 22.40 -7.95 -2.01
CA PHE A 269 23.14 -7.12 -2.96
C PHE A 269 24.11 -6.16 -2.24
N TYR A 270 25.02 -5.59 -3.02
CA TYR A 270 25.85 -4.45 -2.63
C TYR A 270 25.37 -3.19 -3.34
N GLU A 271 25.35 -2.05 -2.64
CA GLU A 271 25.31 -0.73 -3.25
C GLU A 271 26.74 -0.20 -3.39
N LEU A 272 27.19 -0.02 -4.63
CA LEU A 272 28.48 0.58 -4.96
C LEU A 272 28.27 2.05 -5.28
N TYR A 273 29.00 2.92 -4.61
CA TYR A 273 29.05 4.34 -4.90
C TYR A 273 30.27 4.60 -5.79
N LEU A 274 30.01 5.01 -7.01
CA LEU A 274 30.99 5.11 -8.07
C LEU A 274 31.25 6.56 -8.42
N GLY A 275 32.52 6.91 -8.70
CA GLY A 275 32.93 8.17 -9.32
C GLY A 275 33.48 7.94 -10.72
N THR A 276 32.85 8.50 -11.74
CA THR A 276 33.30 8.36 -13.13
C THR A 276 34.34 9.40 -13.50
N GLU A 277 35.08 9.18 -14.58
CA GLU A 277 36.13 10.11 -15.08
C GLU A 277 35.53 11.46 -15.50
N ASP A 278 34.31 11.50 -15.96
CA ASP A 278 33.55 12.72 -16.29
C ASP A 278 32.92 13.41 -15.08
N GLY A 279 33.26 12.97 -13.86
CA GLY A 279 32.89 13.64 -12.61
C GLY A 279 31.51 13.27 -12.08
N LEU A 280 30.79 12.30 -12.66
CA LEU A 280 29.50 11.85 -12.16
C LEU A 280 29.68 10.98 -10.92
N ASN A 281 28.72 11.10 -9.99
CA ASN A 281 28.56 10.17 -8.88
C ASN A 281 27.38 9.26 -9.17
N LEU A 282 27.63 7.96 -9.28
CA LEU A 282 26.63 6.96 -9.57
C LEU A 282 26.47 6.00 -8.40
N LYS A 283 25.27 5.54 -8.20
CA LYS A 283 24.95 4.41 -7.33
C LYS A 283 24.64 3.22 -8.23
N MET A 284 25.34 2.12 -8.05
CA MET A 284 25.13 0.86 -8.76
C MET A 284 24.72 -0.22 -7.77
N GLN A 285 23.75 -1.03 -8.12
CA GLN A 285 23.33 -2.19 -7.34
C GLN A 285 23.85 -3.47 -7.99
N VAL A 286 24.57 -4.28 -7.20
CA VAL A 286 25.17 -5.53 -7.68
C VAL A 286 24.74 -6.68 -6.79
N LEU A 287 24.26 -7.77 -7.39
CA LEU A 287 23.89 -8.97 -6.63
C LEU A 287 25.06 -9.53 -5.83
N ASN A 288 24.79 -9.96 -4.60
CA ASN A 288 25.81 -10.63 -3.78
C ASN A 288 26.09 -12.05 -4.33
N ARG A 289 27.09 -12.17 -5.19
CA ARG A 289 27.60 -13.43 -5.73
C ARG A 289 28.89 -13.89 -5.05
N LYS A 290 29.20 -13.34 -3.87
CA LYS A 290 30.46 -13.53 -3.13
C LYS A 290 31.69 -12.91 -3.83
N ASP A 291 31.45 -11.98 -4.75
CA ASP A 291 32.51 -11.20 -5.34
C ASP A 291 33.10 -10.25 -4.30
N GLU A 292 34.40 -10.04 -4.35
CA GLU A 292 35.09 -9.08 -3.47
C GLU A 292 35.22 -7.75 -4.19
N TYR A 293 34.49 -6.73 -3.69
CA TYR A 293 34.69 -5.34 -4.13
C TYR A 293 35.48 -4.59 -3.07
N LYS A 294 36.43 -3.75 -3.49
CA LYS A 294 37.24 -2.92 -2.59
C LYS A 294 37.14 -1.45 -2.97
N ILE A 295 37.11 -0.60 -1.95
CA ILE A 295 37.19 0.85 -2.15
C ILE A 295 38.52 1.15 -2.82
N GLY A 296 38.52 1.94 -3.89
CA GLY A 296 39.69 2.25 -4.72
C GLY A 296 39.81 1.38 -5.97
N ASP A 297 39.03 0.30 -6.10
CA ASP A 297 39.02 -0.48 -7.34
C ASP A 297 38.39 0.33 -8.47
N THR A 298 38.88 0.14 -9.68
CA THR A 298 38.30 0.72 -10.90
C THR A 298 37.52 -0.34 -11.65
N LEU A 299 36.25 -0.04 -11.91
CA LEU A 299 35.35 -0.88 -12.70
C LEU A 299 35.05 -0.21 -14.04
N ARG A 300 34.69 -1.00 -15.04
CA ARG A 300 34.08 -0.46 -16.27
C ARG A 300 32.60 -0.70 -16.25
N VAL A 301 31.79 0.39 -16.35
CA VAL A 301 30.36 0.36 -16.26
C VAL A 301 29.68 0.97 -17.47
N GLU A 302 28.59 0.36 -17.88
CA GLU A 302 27.74 0.80 -18.98
C GLU A 302 26.32 0.97 -18.48
N TYR A 303 25.62 1.99 -18.95
CA TYR A 303 24.23 2.26 -18.63
C TYR A 303 23.56 3.05 -19.75
N LYS A 304 22.26 2.91 -19.84
CA LYS A 304 21.38 3.68 -20.74
C LYS A 304 20.58 4.68 -19.91
N LEU A 305 20.61 5.94 -20.33
CA LEU A 305 19.79 6.97 -19.70
C LEU A 305 18.37 6.96 -20.30
N GLU A 306 17.39 7.05 -19.44
CA GLU A 306 15.98 7.18 -19.78
C GLU A 306 15.50 8.60 -19.51
N GLU A 307 14.48 9.05 -20.24
CA GLU A 307 13.88 10.37 -20.02
C GLU A 307 12.78 10.24 -18.96
N ILE A 308 12.61 11.27 -18.13
CA ILE A 308 11.44 11.40 -17.26
C ILE A 308 10.32 11.87 -18.18
N SER A 309 9.22 11.09 -18.21
CA SER A 309 8.09 11.31 -19.13
C SER A 309 7.39 12.65 -18.90
#